data_63f3d3d882e2aa35c498b15a982433e6
#
_entry.id   63f3d3d882e2aa35c498b15a982433e6
#
_cell.length_a   1.000
_cell.length_b   1.000
_cell.length_c   1.000
_cell.angle_alpha   90.00
_cell.angle_beta   90.00
_cell.angle_gamma   90.00
#
_symmetry.space_group_name_H-M   'P 1'
#
loop_
_entity.id
_entity.type
_entity.pdbx_description
1 polymer ?
#
loop_
_entity_poly.entity_id
_entity_poly.type
_entity_poly.pdbx_seq_one_letter_code
_entity_poly.pdbx_strand_id
1 'polypeptide(L)'
;MFKLKNRSDKDFSLGWTHEEIITPLVKEFINSYKNLPFYAYQIQDKFRDELRAKSGLLRGVEFLMKDLYSFHADEKDLDSYYEKMKKAYFNIFDKCGLSTKTFLTLAAGGTFSKYSHEFQTLTTSGEDEIYLCKKCKLAVNKEIIKQEKNKCPKCGNKSLSVEKAIEIGNIFQLKDKFSKVFNLNFVGKDKKEKLVFMGCYGIGLSRLMGAIVEINHDDKGIIWPKEVAPFLVHLIQVENNQKINKAAFGLYEDFQKQGIEVLYDDRQDKSAGEKFVDADLIGLPLRIVVSERT
;
A
#
# COMPACT_ATOMS: atom_id res chain seq x y z
N MET A 1 -3.67 8.09 -19.98
CA MET A 1 -3.38 6.66 -20.28
C MET A 1 -2.39 6.61 -21.43
N PHE A 2 -1.27 5.89 -21.24
CA PHE A 2 -0.26 5.71 -22.28
C PHE A 2 -0.77 4.79 -23.38
N LYS A 3 -0.71 5.26 -24.63
CA LYS A 3 -1.08 4.50 -25.81
C LYS A 3 0.16 4.25 -26.65
N LEU A 4 0.24 3.08 -27.24
CA LEU A 4 1.33 2.68 -28.14
C LEU A 4 0.80 1.78 -29.26
N LYS A 5 1.55 1.67 -30.34
CA LYS A 5 1.24 0.77 -31.44
C LYS A 5 2.29 -0.35 -31.52
N ASN A 6 1.83 -1.55 -31.82
CA ASN A 6 2.76 -2.65 -32.09
C ASN A 6 3.22 -2.62 -33.54
N ARG A 7 4.12 -3.58 -33.91
CA ARG A 7 4.65 -3.71 -35.27
C ARG A 7 3.58 -3.98 -36.35
N SER A 8 2.38 -4.41 -35.96
CA SER A 8 1.24 -4.66 -36.85
C SER A 8 0.24 -3.52 -36.85
N ASP A 9 0.64 -2.33 -36.38
CA ASP A 9 -0.18 -1.09 -36.27
C ASP A 9 -1.44 -1.22 -35.41
N LYS A 10 -1.46 -2.21 -34.49
CA LYS A 10 -2.54 -2.37 -33.52
C LYS A 10 -2.31 -1.49 -32.31
N ASP A 11 -3.37 -0.85 -31.84
CA ASP A 11 -3.35 -0.02 -30.64
C ASP A 11 -3.25 -0.87 -29.37
N PHE A 12 -2.36 -0.46 -28.48
CA PHE A 12 -2.20 -0.98 -27.13
C PHE A 12 -2.20 0.17 -26.13
N SER A 13 -2.49 -0.15 -24.87
CA SER A 13 -2.28 0.76 -23.75
C SER A 13 -1.55 0.08 -22.61
N LEU A 14 -0.74 0.84 -21.88
CA LEU A 14 -0.19 0.38 -20.62
C LEU A 14 -1.31 0.34 -19.57
N GLY A 15 -1.25 -0.64 -18.67
CA GLY A 15 -2.26 -0.83 -17.64
C GLY A 15 -2.27 0.28 -16.59
N TRP A 16 -3.31 1.08 -16.56
CA TRP A 16 -3.52 2.11 -15.53
C TRP A 16 -4.37 1.61 -14.36
N THR A 17 -5.19 0.58 -14.63
CA THR A 17 -5.99 -0.22 -13.68
C THR A 17 -6.37 -1.53 -14.35
N HIS A 18 -6.79 -2.56 -13.61
CA HIS A 18 -6.95 -3.90 -14.18
C HIS A 18 -8.34 -4.53 -13.99
N GLU A 19 -9.36 -3.77 -13.62
CA GLU A 19 -10.74 -4.26 -13.51
C GLU A 19 -11.25 -4.85 -14.83
N GLU A 20 -10.92 -4.21 -15.95
CA GLU A 20 -11.32 -4.63 -17.30
C GLU A 20 -10.54 -5.86 -17.80
N ILE A 21 -9.42 -6.18 -17.15
CA ILE A 21 -8.61 -7.38 -17.44
C ILE A 21 -9.03 -8.54 -16.56
N ILE A 22 -9.18 -8.31 -15.24
CA ILE A 22 -9.50 -9.38 -14.31
C ILE A 22 -10.93 -9.90 -14.47
N THR A 23 -11.88 -9.04 -14.84
CA THR A 23 -13.29 -9.44 -14.96
C THR A 23 -13.50 -10.50 -16.05
N PRO A 24 -13.04 -10.34 -17.31
CA PRO A 24 -13.16 -11.38 -18.33
C PRO A 24 -12.30 -12.63 -18.00
N LEU A 25 -11.14 -12.47 -17.36
CA LEU A 25 -10.33 -13.60 -16.94
C LEU A 25 -11.07 -14.47 -15.93
N VAL A 26 -11.67 -13.88 -14.90
CA VAL A 26 -12.39 -14.60 -13.84
C VAL A 26 -13.66 -15.26 -14.36
N LYS A 27 -14.25 -14.77 -15.43
CA LYS A 27 -15.41 -15.39 -16.09
C LYS A 27 -15.17 -16.85 -16.49
N GLU A 28 -13.93 -17.22 -16.81
CA GLU A 28 -13.57 -18.60 -17.13
C GLU A 28 -13.65 -19.54 -15.92
N PHE A 29 -13.66 -19.00 -14.69
CA PHE A 29 -13.64 -19.77 -13.45
C PHE A 29 -14.96 -19.70 -12.66
N ILE A 30 -15.79 -18.66 -12.87
CA ILE A 30 -17.05 -18.46 -12.16
C ILE A 30 -18.23 -18.74 -13.07
N ASN A 31 -18.88 -19.89 -12.87
CA ASN A 31 -20.09 -20.29 -13.59
C ASN A 31 -21.23 -20.75 -12.66
N SER A 32 -20.94 -20.94 -11.37
CA SER A 32 -21.91 -21.43 -10.38
C SER A 32 -21.72 -20.74 -9.05
N TYR A 33 -22.80 -20.69 -8.25
CA TYR A 33 -22.75 -20.18 -6.86
C TYR A 33 -21.71 -20.92 -6.01
N LYS A 34 -21.28 -22.13 -6.39
CA LYS A 34 -20.26 -22.90 -5.68
C LYS A 34 -18.85 -22.34 -5.87
N ASN A 35 -18.63 -21.53 -6.89
CA ASN A 35 -17.36 -20.87 -7.16
C ASN A 35 -17.23 -19.53 -6.39
N LEU A 36 -18.29 -19.11 -5.70
CA LEU A 36 -18.32 -17.84 -4.97
C LEU A 36 -18.37 -18.08 -3.45
N PRO A 37 -17.72 -17.21 -2.63
CA PRO A 37 -16.93 -16.06 -3.06
C PRO A 37 -15.58 -16.48 -3.67
N PHE A 38 -15.09 -15.68 -4.62
CA PHE A 38 -13.79 -15.88 -5.27
C PHE A 38 -12.92 -14.65 -5.07
N TYR A 39 -11.61 -14.86 -4.93
CA TYR A 39 -10.65 -13.79 -4.67
C TYR A 39 -9.44 -13.97 -5.58
N ALA A 40 -8.99 -12.87 -6.18
CA ALA A 40 -7.76 -12.84 -6.97
C ALA A 40 -6.98 -11.57 -6.68
N TYR A 41 -5.65 -11.65 -6.59
CA TYR A 41 -4.81 -10.49 -6.41
C TYR A 41 -3.59 -10.55 -7.31
N GLN A 42 -2.99 -9.39 -7.50
CA GLN A 42 -1.70 -9.27 -8.16
C GLN A 42 -0.88 -8.17 -7.47
N ILE A 43 0.42 -8.24 -7.69
CA ILE A 43 1.35 -7.14 -7.41
C ILE A 43 1.99 -6.84 -8.75
N GLN A 44 1.65 -5.68 -9.33
CA GLN A 44 1.95 -5.36 -10.72
C GLN A 44 2.13 -3.85 -10.91
N ASP A 45 2.98 -3.48 -11.86
CA ASP A 45 3.16 -2.10 -12.26
C ASP A 45 1.90 -1.52 -12.87
N LYS A 46 1.64 -0.27 -12.51
CA LYS A 46 0.60 0.57 -13.09
C LYS A 46 1.25 1.80 -13.72
N PHE A 47 0.68 2.21 -14.84
CA PHE A 47 1.16 3.35 -15.61
C PHE A 47 0.07 4.41 -15.70
N ARG A 48 0.29 5.55 -15.06
CA ARG A 48 -0.63 6.68 -15.12
C ARG A 48 0.03 7.89 -15.72
N ASP A 49 -0.64 8.50 -16.68
CA ASP A 49 -0.19 9.70 -17.38
C ASP A 49 -0.39 10.92 -16.46
N GLU A 50 0.46 11.00 -15.44
CA GLU A 50 0.42 12.06 -14.45
C GLU A 50 1.03 13.34 -15.03
N LEU A 51 0.23 14.40 -15.11
CA LEU A 51 0.67 15.70 -15.59
C LEU A 51 1.77 16.32 -14.72
N ARG A 52 1.82 15.96 -13.44
CA ARG A 52 2.79 16.47 -12.46
C ARG A 52 3.25 15.35 -11.54
N ALA A 53 4.09 14.47 -12.07
CA ALA A 53 4.85 13.54 -11.23
C ALA A 53 5.77 14.35 -10.30
N LYS A 54 5.73 14.08 -9.00
CA LYS A 54 6.48 14.82 -7.97
C LYS A 54 6.62 14.01 -6.69
N SER A 55 7.44 14.54 -5.76
CA SER A 55 7.62 13.96 -4.42
C SER A 55 8.13 12.51 -4.48
N GLY A 56 9.02 12.21 -5.42
CA GLY A 56 9.67 10.89 -5.56
C GLY A 56 8.63 9.75 -5.71
N LEU A 57 8.65 8.81 -4.78
CA LEU A 57 7.77 7.63 -4.80
C LEU A 57 6.30 7.92 -4.45
N LEU A 58 5.98 9.11 -3.94
CA LEU A 58 4.61 9.42 -3.52
C LEU A 58 3.68 9.60 -4.73
N ARG A 59 4.20 10.13 -5.85
CA ARG A 59 3.41 10.33 -7.07
C ARG A 59 4.24 10.17 -8.34
N GLY A 60 4.42 8.91 -8.75
CA GLY A 60 5.12 8.54 -9.98
C GLY A 60 4.16 8.27 -11.15
N VAL A 61 4.73 8.26 -12.35
CA VAL A 61 4.06 7.87 -13.60
C VAL A 61 3.94 6.34 -13.69
N GLU A 62 4.99 5.64 -13.25
CA GLU A 62 5.06 4.20 -13.09
C GLU A 62 5.19 3.86 -11.59
N PHE A 63 4.42 2.93 -11.10
CA PHE A 63 4.44 2.54 -9.69
C PHE A 63 3.91 1.13 -9.47
N LEU A 64 4.45 0.47 -8.47
CA LEU A 64 4.00 -0.87 -8.07
C LEU A 64 2.74 -0.76 -7.21
N MET A 65 1.72 -1.56 -7.56
CA MET A 65 0.47 -1.66 -6.83
C MET A 65 0.12 -3.12 -6.51
N LYS A 66 -0.30 -3.38 -5.28
CA LYS A 66 -1.07 -4.57 -4.93
C LYS A 66 -2.54 -4.24 -5.15
N ASP A 67 -3.17 -4.94 -6.02
CA ASP A 67 -4.61 -4.89 -6.22
C ASP A 67 -5.25 -6.27 -6.04
N LEU A 68 -6.22 -6.32 -5.13
CA LEU A 68 -7.05 -7.48 -4.85
C LEU A 68 -8.46 -7.22 -5.37
N TYR A 69 -9.06 -8.22 -5.97
CA TYR A 69 -10.43 -8.23 -6.44
C TYR A 69 -11.21 -9.33 -5.75
N SER A 70 -12.42 -9.02 -5.32
CA SER A 70 -13.32 -9.97 -4.71
C SER A 70 -14.61 -10.09 -5.51
N PHE A 71 -15.14 -11.30 -5.58
CA PHE A 71 -16.31 -11.66 -6.38
C PHE A 71 -17.30 -12.40 -5.50
N HIS A 72 -18.55 -11.94 -5.46
CA HIS A 72 -19.57 -12.33 -4.49
C HIS A 72 -20.89 -12.65 -5.17
N ALA A 73 -21.67 -13.55 -4.56
CA ALA A 73 -22.99 -13.93 -5.05
C ALA A 73 -24.06 -12.84 -4.83
N ASP A 74 -23.86 -11.99 -3.81
CA ASP A 74 -24.79 -10.92 -3.47
C ASP A 74 -24.07 -9.75 -2.79
N GLU A 75 -24.80 -8.63 -2.67
CA GLU A 75 -24.30 -7.40 -2.09
C GLU A 75 -23.99 -7.53 -0.59
N LYS A 76 -24.74 -8.34 0.14
CA LYS A 76 -24.54 -8.56 1.57
C LYS A 76 -23.21 -9.26 1.87
N ASP A 77 -22.84 -10.24 1.05
CA ASP A 77 -21.56 -10.92 1.16
C ASP A 77 -20.41 -9.96 0.79
N LEU A 78 -20.55 -9.16 -0.28
CA LEU A 78 -19.64 -8.09 -0.61
C LEU A 78 -19.44 -7.10 0.55
N ASP A 79 -20.52 -6.61 1.17
CA ASP A 79 -20.47 -5.68 2.30
C ASP A 79 -19.72 -6.28 3.50
N SER A 80 -20.01 -7.54 3.81
CA SER A 80 -19.31 -8.26 4.89
C SER A 80 -17.82 -8.38 4.64
N TYR A 81 -17.42 -8.72 3.40
CA TYR A 81 -16.03 -8.80 3.03
C TYR A 81 -15.34 -7.43 3.01
N TYR A 82 -16.04 -6.41 2.55
CA TYR A 82 -15.54 -5.04 2.54
C TYR A 82 -15.18 -4.54 3.94
N GLU A 83 -16.00 -4.83 4.96
CA GLU A 83 -15.69 -4.50 6.35
C GLU A 83 -14.50 -5.31 6.90
N LYS A 84 -14.31 -6.57 6.48
CA LYS A 84 -13.11 -7.36 6.80
C LYS A 84 -11.86 -6.73 6.19
N MET A 85 -11.95 -6.25 4.95
CA MET A 85 -10.84 -5.61 4.26
C MET A 85 -10.43 -4.29 4.91
N LYS A 86 -11.36 -3.47 5.40
CA LYS A 86 -11.02 -2.29 6.21
C LYS A 86 -10.12 -2.65 7.39
N LYS A 87 -10.47 -3.70 8.14
CA LYS A 87 -9.67 -4.17 9.28
C LYS A 87 -8.30 -4.70 8.84
N ALA A 88 -8.26 -5.49 7.76
CA ALA A 88 -7.01 -6.03 7.21
C ALA A 88 -6.04 -4.91 6.79
N TYR A 89 -6.54 -3.84 6.17
CA TYR A 89 -5.74 -2.69 5.78
C TYR A 89 -5.16 -1.95 6.99
N PHE A 90 -5.96 -1.70 8.03
CA PHE A 90 -5.44 -1.12 9.27
C PHE A 90 -4.34 -1.99 9.90
N ASN A 91 -4.50 -3.31 9.90
CA ASN A 91 -3.46 -4.23 10.40
C ASN A 91 -2.18 -4.18 9.55
N ILE A 92 -2.30 -4.02 8.22
CA ILE A 92 -1.14 -3.83 7.33
C ILE A 92 -0.43 -2.53 7.68
N PHE A 93 -1.16 -1.42 7.78
CA PHE A 93 -0.57 -0.12 8.08
C PHE A 93 -0.02 -0.01 9.51
N ASP A 94 -0.56 -0.78 10.45
CA ASP A 94 0.00 -0.93 11.79
C ASP A 94 1.40 -1.57 11.74
N LYS A 95 1.54 -2.68 11.02
CA LYS A 95 2.84 -3.32 10.79
C LYS A 95 3.84 -2.41 10.06
N CYS A 96 3.33 -1.50 9.23
CA CYS A 96 4.13 -0.47 8.57
C CYS A 96 4.49 0.73 9.48
N GLY A 97 4.10 0.72 10.77
CA GLY A 97 4.36 1.83 11.70
C GLY A 97 3.54 3.09 11.43
N LEU A 98 2.40 2.97 10.74
CA LEU A 98 1.59 4.11 10.28
C LEU A 98 0.24 4.25 11.00
N SER A 99 -0.15 3.30 11.85
CA SER A 99 -1.51 3.21 12.43
C SER A 99 -1.95 4.44 13.21
N THR A 100 -1.04 5.10 13.93
CA THR A 100 -1.35 6.27 14.75
C THR A 100 -1.70 7.52 13.92
N LYS A 101 -1.27 7.58 12.66
CA LYS A 101 -1.46 8.69 11.74
C LYS A 101 -2.37 8.38 10.56
N THR A 102 -2.86 7.12 10.43
CA THR A 102 -3.71 6.68 9.31
C THR A 102 -5.19 6.68 9.70
N PHE A 103 -6.01 7.31 8.86
CA PHE A 103 -7.45 7.45 9.08
C PHE A 103 -8.24 6.94 7.87
N LEU A 104 -9.35 6.24 8.17
CA LEU A 104 -10.34 5.90 7.15
C LEU A 104 -11.01 7.19 6.67
N THR A 105 -10.93 7.45 5.38
CA THR A 105 -11.41 8.68 4.75
C THR A 105 -12.45 8.35 3.70
N LEU A 106 -13.65 8.94 3.83
CA LEU A 106 -14.66 8.87 2.78
C LEU A 106 -14.24 9.79 1.63
N ALA A 107 -14.22 9.27 0.42
CA ALA A 107 -13.80 9.96 -0.80
C ALA A 107 -14.76 9.70 -1.96
N ALA A 108 -14.61 10.43 -3.07
CA ALA A 108 -15.32 10.12 -4.30
C ALA A 108 -14.83 8.79 -4.88
N GLY A 109 -15.76 7.97 -5.33
CA GLY A 109 -15.42 6.70 -5.99
C GLY A 109 -14.99 6.84 -7.45
N GLY A 110 -14.93 8.06 -7.96
CA GLY A 110 -14.53 8.37 -9.34
C GLY A 110 -15.36 7.60 -10.38
N THR A 111 -14.67 6.95 -11.29
CA THR A 111 -15.31 6.11 -12.32
C THR A 111 -15.80 4.76 -11.80
N PHE A 112 -15.47 4.37 -10.57
CA PHE A 112 -15.76 3.03 -10.04
C PHE A 112 -17.08 2.96 -9.27
N SER A 113 -17.34 3.94 -8.40
CA SER A 113 -18.53 3.98 -7.52
C SER A 113 -18.83 5.42 -7.12
N LYS A 114 -19.97 5.65 -6.44
CA LYS A 114 -20.30 6.99 -5.92
C LYS A 114 -19.31 7.42 -4.82
N TYR A 115 -18.97 6.51 -3.92
CA TYR A 115 -18.01 6.73 -2.84
C TYR A 115 -16.99 5.59 -2.78
N SER A 116 -15.80 5.92 -2.28
CA SER A 116 -14.76 4.97 -1.88
C SER A 116 -14.34 5.22 -0.44
N HIS A 117 -13.53 4.31 0.10
CA HIS A 117 -12.82 4.56 1.34
C HIS A 117 -11.33 4.53 1.08
N GLU A 118 -10.70 5.66 1.32
CA GLU A 118 -9.24 5.81 1.31
C GLU A 118 -8.67 5.61 2.70
N PHE A 119 -7.41 5.19 2.74
CA PHE A 119 -6.60 5.20 3.94
C PHE A 119 -5.60 6.34 3.79
N GLN A 120 -5.84 7.40 4.52
CA GLN A 120 -5.09 8.64 4.45
C GLN A 120 -4.18 8.79 5.68
N THR A 121 -2.88 8.93 5.45
CA THR A 121 -1.86 9.08 6.50
C THR A 121 -1.45 10.54 6.64
N LEU A 122 -1.61 11.09 7.84
CA LEU A 122 -1.30 12.50 8.11
C LEU A 122 0.20 12.77 8.00
N THR A 123 0.56 13.74 7.17
CA THR A 123 1.91 14.31 7.05
C THR A 123 1.86 15.68 6.41
N THR A 124 2.82 16.55 6.73
CA THR A 124 2.97 17.88 6.12
C THR A 124 3.31 17.82 4.65
N SER A 125 3.96 16.74 4.19
CA SER A 125 4.30 16.45 2.79
C SER A 125 3.10 15.93 1.98
N GLY A 126 1.93 15.74 2.62
CA GLY A 126 0.72 15.21 2.00
C GLY A 126 0.17 16.14 0.92
N GLU A 127 -0.32 15.54 -0.16
CA GLU A 127 -0.94 16.25 -1.29
C GLU A 127 -2.45 16.43 -1.11
N ASP A 128 -3.08 15.52 -0.38
CA ASP A 128 -4.51 15.54 -0.10
C ASP A 128 -4.81 16.40 1.12
N GLU A 129 -6.00 16.99 1.10
CA GLU A 129 -6.57 17.71 2.24
C GLU A 129 -7.81 16.93 2.71
N ILE A 130 -7.80 16.52 3.97
CA ILE A 130 -8.89 15.78 4.58
C ILE A 130 -9.49 16.50 5.79
N TYR A 131 -10.76 16.28 6.03
CA TYR A 131 -11.53 16.83 7.14
C TYR A 131 -11.74 15.75 8.19
N LEU A 132 -10.89 15.75 9.22
CA LEU A 132 -10.85 14.72 10.26
C LEU A 132 -11.80 15.01 11.40
N CYS A 133 -12.69 14.07 11.70
CA CYS A 133 -13.52 14.09 12.88
C CYS A 133 -12.79 13.48 14.09
N LYS A 134 -12.32 14.32 15.01
CA LYS A 134 -11.63 13.87 16.24
C LYS A 134 -12.52 13.00 17.14
N LYS A 135 -13.88 13.12 17.06
CA LYS A 135 -14.82 12.37 17.87
C LYS A 135 -14.91 10.90 17.48
N CYS A 136 -14.95 10.58 16.19
CA CYS A 136 -15.17 9.19 15.71
C CYS A 136 -14.05 8.67 14.80
N LYS A 137 -12.98 9.42 14.61
CA LYS A 137 -11.79 9.04 13.83
C LYS A 137 -12.06 8.75 12.34
N LEU A 138 -13.20 9.22 11.81
CA LEU A 138 -13.48 9.18 10.37
C LEU A 138 -13.07 10.52 9.76
N ALA A 139 -12.48 10.47 8.58
CA ALA A 139 -12.21 11.67 7.79
C ALA A 139 -13.08 11.71 6.51
N VAL A 140 -13.13 12.88 5.89
CA VAL A 140 -13.81 13.11 4.61
C VAL A 140 -12.83 13.86 3.71
N ASN A 141 -12.65 13.40 2.48
CA ASN A 141 -11.79 14.05 1.52
C ASN A 141 -12.38 15.41 1.10
N LYS A 142 -11.53 16.39 0.88
CA LYS A 142 -11.90 17.77 0.45
C LYS A 142 -12.86 17.78 -0.74
N GLU A 143 -12.68 16.86 -1.67
CA GLU A 143 -13.48 16.79 -2.90
C GLU A 143 -14.98 16.56 -2.65
N ILE A 144 -15.35 15.90 -1.54
CA ILE A 144 -16.74 15.58 -1.21
C ILE A 144 -17.28 16.24 0.06
N ILE A 145 -16.47 16.98 0.82
CA ILE A 145 -16.88 17.55 2.11
C ILE A 145 -18.12 18.46 1.99
N LYS A 146 -18.25 19.20 0.89
CA LYS A 146 -19.44 20.04 0.63
C LYS A 146 -20.69 19.20 0.41
N GLN A 147 -20.58 18.05 -0.24
CA GLN A 147 -21.69 17.09 -0.44
C GLN A 147 -22.14 16.53 0.90
N GLU A 148 -21.21 16.35 1.83
CA GLU A 148 -21.45 15.92 3.22
C GLU A 148 -21.87 17.10 4.14
N LYS A 149 -22.22 18.26 3.57
CA LYS A 149 -22.72 19.45 4.29
C LYS A 149 -21.72 19.95 5.35
N ASN A 150 -20.42 19.82 5.09
CA ASN A 150 -19.32 20.21 6.00
C ASN A 150 -19.45 19.59 7.41
N LYS A 151 -19.89 18.34 7.50
CA LYS A 151 -20.04 17.59 8.76
C LYS A 151 -19.60 16.15 8.60
N CYS A 152 -19.27 15.51 9.72
CA CYS A 152 -18.96 14.09 9.74
C CYS A 152 -20.19 13.25 9.37
N PRO A 153 -20.15 12.41 8.32
CA PRO A 153 -21.28 11.60 7.90
C PRO A 153 -21.65 10.52 8.94
N LYS A 154 -20.70 10.10 9.79
CA LYS A 154 -20.90 9.06 10.81
C LYS A 154 -21.57 9.57 12.08
N CYS A 155 -21.18 10.76 12.58
CA CYS A 155 -21.66 11.24 13.90
C CYS A 155 -22.24 12.66 13.86
N GLY A 156 -22.33 13.30 12.71
CA GLY A 156 -22.91 14.62 12.53
C GLY A 156 -22.05 15.79 13.07
N ASN A 157 -20.85 15.53 13.63
CA ASN A 157 -19.98 16.56 14.16
C ASN A 157 -19.58 17.58 13.09
N LYS A 158 -19.76 18.86 13.38
CA LYS A 158 -19.40 19.98 12.48
C LYS A 158 -17.98 20.51 12.73
N SER A 159 -17.40 20.23 13.91
CA SER A 159 -16.03 20.61 14.24
C SER A 159 -15.06 19.56 13.70
N LEU A 160 -14.59 19.77 12.47
CA LEU A 160 -13.61 18.93 11.80
C LEU A 160 -12.27 19.66 11.72
N SER A 161 -11.16 18.99 11.98
CA SER A 161 -9.83 19.55 11.71
C SER A 161 -9.46 19.31 10.25
N VAL A 162 -8.81 20.32 9.64
CA VAL A 162 -8.28 20.20 8.28
C VAL A 162 -6.83 19.75 8.38
N GLU A 163 -6.52 18.63 7.73
CA GLU A 163 -5.20 18.01 7.81
C GLU A 163 -4.69 17.69 6.41
N LYS A 164 -3.35 17.75 6.22
CA LYS A 164 -2.70 17.22 5.03
C LYS A 164 -2.41 15.73 5.20
N ALA A 165 -2.59 14.97 4.14
CA ALA A 165 -2.43 13.52 4.17
C ALA A 165 -1.95 12.94 2.83
N ILE A 166 -1.46 11.70 2.88
CA ILE A 166 -1.10 10.87 1.73
C ILE A 166 -2.06 9.69 1.68
N GLU A 167 -2.68 9.46 0.52
CA GLU A 167 -3.47 8.24 0.23
C GLU A 167 -2.55 7.03 0.05
N ILE A 168 -2.52 6.13 1.03
CA ILE A 168 -1.69 4.91 0.99
C ILE A 168 -2.45 3.67 0.54
N GLY A 169 -3.77 3.72 0.50
CA GLY A 169 -4.63 2.66 0.00
C GLY A 169 -6.03 3.14 -0.26
N ASN A 170 -6.73 2.45 -1.16
CA ASN A 170 -8.11 2.75 -1.49
C ASN A 170 -8.91 1.47 -1.74
N ILE A 171 -10.18 1.45 -1.33
CA ILE A 171 -11.07 0.30 -1.50
C ILE A 171 -12.41 0.74 -2.07
N PHE A 172 -12.94 -0.07 -3.00
CA PHE A 172 -14.14 0.24 -3.76
C PHE A 172 -15.14 -0.91 -3.74
N GLN A 173 -16.41 -0.59 -3.58
CA GLN A 173 -17.51 -1.49 -3.91
C GLN A 173 -17.90 -1.26 -5.39
N LEU A 174 -17.39 -2.09 -6.27
CA LEU A 174 -17.67 -2.00 -7.71
C LEU A 174 -19.08 -2.50 -8.05
N LYS A 175 -19.66 -3.30 -7.14
CA LYS A 175 -20.95 -3.97 -7.30
C LYS A 175 -21.01 -4.75 -8.61
N ASP A 176 -22.06 -4.60 -9.38
CA ASP A 176 -22.28 -5.29 -10.66
C ASP A 176 -21.81 -4.51 -11.90
N LYS A 177 -21.12 -3.40 -11.70
CA LYS A 177 -20.75 -2.48 -12.80
C LYS A 177 -19.96 -3.18 -13.89
N PHE A 178 -18.86 -3.85 -13.56
CA PHE A 178 -18.02 -4.56 -14.53
C PHE A 178 -18.66 -5.88 -14.96
N SER A 179 -19.34 -6.57 -14.05
CA SER A 179 -20.03 -7.82 -14.36
C SER A 179 -21.11 -7.62 -15.43
N LYS A 180 -21.82 -6.50 -15.44
CA LYS A 180 -22.77 -6.14 -16.50
C LYS A 180 -22.09 -5.95 -17.86
N VAL A 181 -20.97 -5.25 -17.89
CA VAL A 181 -20.27 -4.95 -19.16
C VAL A 181 -19.67 -6.22 -19.77
N PHE A 182 -19.09 -7.09 -18.94
CA PHE A 182 -18.38 -8.30 -19.39
C PHE A 182 -19.24 -9.56 -19.34
N ASN A 183 -20.53 -9.45 -18.99
CA ASN A 183 -21.45 -10.58 -18.82
C ASN A 183 -20.87 -11.65 -17.88
N LEU A 184 -20.35 -11.20 -16.73
CA LEU A 184 -19.85 -12.09 -15.68
C LEU A 184 -21.04 -12.52 -14.81
N ASN A 185 -21.60 -13.68 -15.14
CA ASN A 185 -22.78 -14.27 -14.52
C ASN A 185 -22.42 -15.62 -13.88
N PHE A 186 -23.26 -16.05 -12.94
CA PHE A 186 -23.22 -17.38 -12.36
C PHE A 186 -24.61 -17.97 -12.21
N VAL A 187 -24.74 -19.29 -12.19
CA VAL A 187 -26.00 -19.96 -11.92
C VAL A 187 -26.20 -20.09 -10.40
N GLY A 188 -27.27 -19.49 -9.88
CA GLY A 188 -27.65 -19.54 -8.48
C GLY A 188 -28.19 -20.89 -8.03
N LYS A 189 -28.39 -21.08 -6.73
CA LYS A 189 -29.05 -22.28 -6.15
C LYS A 189 -30.45 -22.50 -6.71
N ASP A 190 -31.13 -21.42 -7.07
CA ASP A 190 -32.47 -21.38 -7.68
C ASP A 190 -32.45 -21.65 -9.20
N LYS A 191 -31.32 -22.08 -9.75
CA LYS A 191 -31.07 -22.34 -11.17
C LYS A 191 -31.23 -21.09 -12.08
N LYS A 192 -31.29 -19.90 -11.50
CA LYS A 192 -31.36 -18.65 -12.25
C LYS A 192 -29.96 -18.05 -12.44
N GLU A 193 -29.75 -17.43 -13.58
CA GLU A 193 -28.55 -16.68 -13.87
C GLU A 193 -28.56 -15.34 -13.12
N LYS A 194 -27.44 -14.97 -12.51
CA LYS A 194 -27.28 -13.77 -11.69
C LYS A 194 -25.94 -13.12 -11.97
N LEU A 195 -25.88 -11.79 -11.87
CA LEU A 195 -24.64 -11.04 -11.96
C LEU A 195 -23.79 -11.22 -10.69
N VAL A 196 -22.48 -11.27 -10.87
CA VAL A 196 -21.50 -11.29 -9.78
C VAL A 196 -21.32 -9.88 -9.21
N PHE A 197 -21.24 -9.74 -7.90
CA PHE A 197 -20.87 -8.48 -7.22
C PHE A 197 -19.37 -8.43 -6.97
N MET A 198 -18.75 -7.29 -7.25
CA MET A 198 -17.30 -7.13 -7.21
C MET A 198 -16.87 -6.07 -6.21
N GLY A 199 -15.71 -6.29 -5.58
CA GLY A 199 -14.95 -5.31 -4.82
C GLY A 199 -13.52 -5.20 -5.33
N CYS A 200 -12.91 -4.02 -5.17
CA CYS A 200 -11.52 -3.74 -5.52
C CYS A 200 -10.79 -3.10 -4.33
N TYR A 201 -9.55 -3.54 -4.07
CA TYR A 201 -8.81 -3.17 -2.86
C TYR A 201 -7.34 -2.94 -3.21
N GLY A 202 -6.95 -1.67 -3.37
CA GLY A 202 -5.64 -1.24 -3.84
C GLY A 202 -4.72 -0.72 -2.73
N ILE A 203 -3.44 -1.07 -2.79
CA ILE A 203 -2.34 -0.44 -2.04
C ILE A 203 -1.24 -0.10 -3.03
N GLY A 204 -0.90 1.18 -3.14
CA GLY A 204 0.26 1.63 -3.92
C GLY A 204 1.54 1.36 -3.13
N LEU A 205 2.26 0.27 -3.44
CA LEU A 205 3.43 -0.16 -2.68
C LEU A 205 4.57 0.85 -2.71
N SER A 206 4.83 1.45 -3.87
CA SER A 206 5.85 2.50 -3.99
C SER A 206 5.50 3.71 -3.11
N ARG A 207 4.24 4.14 -3.15
CA ARG A 207 3.73 5.25 -2.32
C ARG A 207 3.74 4.89 -0.83
N LEU A 208 3.38 3.65 -0.47
CA LEU A 208 3.42 3.18 0.92
C LEU A 208 4.84 3.23 1.48
N MET A 209 5.85 2.81 0.71
CA MET A 209 7.26 2.93 1.10
C MET A 209 7.64 4.38 1.34
N GLY A 210 7.30 5.29 0.42
CA GLY A 210 7.53 6.72 0.60
C GLY A 210 6.84 7.28 1.86
N ALA A 211 5.60 6.87 2.12
CA ALA A 211 4.86 7.30 3.32
C ALA A 211 5.47 6.76 4.62
N ILE A 212 6.01 5.54 4.63
CA ILE A 212 6.74 4.99 5.78
C ILE A 212 7.93 5.89 6.13
N VAL A 213 8.72 6.27 5.12
CA VAL A 213 9.89 7.15 5.31
C VAL A 213 9.46 8.54 5.77
N GLU A 214 8.41 9.13 5.17
CA GLU A 214 7.86 10.44 5.55
C GLU A 214 7.35 10.51 7.00
N ILE A 215 6.99 9.39 7.58
CA ILE A 215 6.45 9.32 8.95
C ILE A 215 7.50 8.89 9.96
N ASN A 216 8.43 8.02 9.54
CA ASN A 216 9.41 7.39 10.41
C ASN A 216 10.83 7.80 10.01
N HIS A 217 11.18 9.04 10.34
CA HIS A 217 12.53 9.60 10.19
C HIS A 217 12.81 10.61 11.29
N ASP A 218 14.09 10.93 11.47
CA ASP A 218 14.56 12.08 12.24
C ASP A 218 15.49 12.96 11.38
N ASP A 219 16.24 13.86 11.99
CA ASP A 219 17.20 14.74 11.32
C ASP A 219 18.48 14.05 10.84
N LYS A 220 18.69 12.77 11.20
CA LYS A 220 19.83 11.95 10.79
C LYS A 220 19.52 11.00 9.65
N GLY A 221 18.29 10.49 9.58
CA GLY A 221 17.92 9.53 8.54
C GLY A 221 16.60 8.83 8.78
N ILE A 222 16.43 7.68 8.14
CA ILE A 222 15.25 6.85 8.20
C ILE A 222 15.21 6.09 9.54
N ILE A 223 13.99 5.78 10.02
CA ILE A 223 13.76 4.90 11.17
C ILE A 223 12.79 3.81 10.70
N TRP A 224 13.33 2.74 10.11
CA TRP A 224 12.47 1.66 9.60
C TRP A 224 11.73 0.93 10.72
N PRO A 225 10.40 0.81 10.63
CA PRO A 225 9.66 -0.14 11.47
C PRO A 225 10.17 -1.56 11.22
N LYS A 226 10.35 -2.33 12.29
CA LYS A 226 10.96 -3.68 12.26
C LYS A 226 10.33 -4.61 11.20
N GLU A 227 9.01 -4.57 11.06
CA GLU A 227 8.25 -5.48 10.19
C GLU A 227 8.43 -5.22 8.69
N VAL A 228 8.98 -4.06 8.31
CA VAL A 228 9.15 -3.64 6.91
C VAL A 228 10.57 -3.16 6.60
N ALA A 229 11.47 -3.28 7.56
CA ALA A 229 12.89 -2.98 7.35
C ALA A 229 13.49 -3.95 6.31
N PRO A 230 14.32 -3.45 5.35
CA PRO A 230 14.95 -4.32 4.35
C PRO A 230 15.94 -5.32 4.95
N PHE A 231 16.50 -5.00 6.11
CA PHE A 231 17.30 -5.86 6.96
C PHE A 231 16.97 -5.59 8.43
N LEU A 232 17.02 -6.60 9.28
CA LEU A 232 16.80 -6.41 10.70
C LEU A 232 18.02 -5.79 11.39
N VAL A 233 19.21 -6.17 10.98
CA VAL A 233 20.48 -5.81 11.62
C VAL A 233 21.40 -5.09 10.63
N HIS A 234 22.01 -3.99 11.08
CA HIS A 234 23.17 -3.37 10.45
C HIS A 234 24.41 -3.77 11.26
N LEU A 235 25.19 -4.70 10.74
CA LEU A 235 26.44 -5.15 11.35
C LEU A 235 27.61 -4.33 10.79
N ILE A 236 28.26 -3.55 11.64
CA ILE A 236 29.36 -2.65 11.25
C ILE A 236 30.68 -3.17 11.80
N GLN A 237 31.58 -3.48 10.90
CA GLN A 237 32.96 -3.77 11.23
C GLN A 237 33.77 -2.46 11.20
N VAL A 238 34.39 -2.09 12.32
CA VAL A 238 35.09 -0.79 12.44
C VAL A 238 36.54 -0.88 11.96
N GLU A 239 37.32 -1.82 12.50
CA GLU A 239 38.73 -2.00 12.14
C GLU A 239 38.89 -3.15 11.15
N ASN A 240 39.95 -3.03 10.30
CA ASN A 240 40.33 -4.06 9.36
C ASN A 240 41.58 -4.81 9.84
N ASN A 241 41.40 -5.70 10.80
CA ASN A 241 42.43 -6.64 11.23
C ASN A 241 41.88 -8.07 11.32
N GLN A 242 42.75 -9.05 11.25
CA GLN A 242 42.36 -10.46 11.16
C GLN A 242 41.41 -10.92 12.27
N LYS A 243 41.61 -10.41 13.50
CA LYS A 243 40.79 -10.78 14.66
C LYS A 243 39.37 -10.24 14.52
N ILE A 244 39.23 -8.96 14.16
CA ILE A 244 37.93 -8.28 14.00
C ILE A 244 37.20 -8.84 12.78
N ASN A 245 37.92 -9.04 11.66
CA ASN A 245 37.32 -9.62 10.43
C ASN A 245 36.71 -10.99 10.72
N LYS A 246 37.45 -11.86 11.46
CA LYS A 246 36.95 -13.19 11.83
C LYS A 246 35.74 -13.12 12.75
N ALA A 247 35.76 -12.22 13.75
CA ALA A 247 34.65 -12.05 14.69
C ALA A 247 33.39 -11.51 14.01
N ALA A 248 33.54 -10.46 13.20
CA ALA A 248 32.40 -9.86 12.48
C ALA A 248 31.79 -10.83 11.46
N PHE A 249 32.64 -11.51 10.68
CA PHE A 249 32.17 -12.48 9.69
C PHE A 249 31.51 -13.71 10.36
N GLY A 250 32.09 -14.21 11.47
CA GLY A 250 31.47 -15.29 12.25
C GLY A 250 30.08 -14.92 12.78
N LEU A 251 29.93 -13.70 13.30
CA LEU A 251 28.64 -13.19 13.76
C LEU A 251 27.63 -13.05 12.60
N TYR A 252 28.07 -12.57 11.42
CA TYR A 252 27.25 -12.52 10.22
C TYR A 252 26.72 -13.91 9.82
N GLU A 253 27.61 -14.91 9.76
CA GLU A 253 27.21 -16.29 9.44
C GLU A 253 26.23 -16.86 10.48
N ASP A 254 26.42 -16.57 11.75
CA ASP A 254 25.54 -17.08 12.81
C ASP A 254 24.13 -16.44 12.74
N PHE A 255 24.03 -15.17 12.39
CA PHE A 255 22.73 -14.55 12.10
C PHE A 255 22.05 -15.16 10.86
N GLN A 256 22.81 -15.39 9.78
CA GLN A 256 22.25 -16.03 8.58
C GLN A 256 21.75 -17.44 8.83
N LYS A 257 22.50 -18.26 9.62
CA LYS A 257 22.05 -19.60 10.04
C LYS A 257 20.74 -19.57 10.83
N GLN A 258 20.46 -18.46 11.53
CA GLN A 258 19.22 -18.25 12.30
C GLN A 258 18.11 -17.60 11.44
N GLY A 259 18.34 -17.36 10.14
CA GLY A 259 17.36 -16.72 9.24
C GLY A 259 17.20 -15.23 9.51
N ILE A 260 18.17 -14.58 10.15
CA ILE A 260 18.15 -13.14 10.41
C ILE A 260 18.86 -12.43 9.23
N GLU A 261 18.15 -11.52 8.58
CA GLU A 261 18.70 -10.71 7.49
C GLU A 261 19.59 -9.59 8.04
N VAL A 262 20.83 -9.53 7.56
CA VAL A 262 21.88 -8.62 8.04
C VAL A 262 22.47 -7.83 6.88
N LEU A 263 22.50 -6.51 6.99
CA LEU A 263 23.36 -5.66 6.19
C LEU A 263 24.74 -5.59 6.84
N TYR A 264 25.74 -6.24 6.25
CA TYR A 264 27.11 -6.27 6.77
C TYR A 264 27.96 -5.21 6.08
N ASP A 265 28.44 -4.24 6.87
CA ASP A 265 29.35 -3.17 6.40
C ASP A 265 30.82 -3.56 6.73
N ASP A 266 31.45 -4.24 5.78
CA ASP A 266 32.83 -4.67 5.80
C ASP A 266 33.76 -3.76 4.97
N ARG A 267 33.28 -2.58 4.51
CA ARG A 267 34.04 -1.63 3.70
C ARG A 267 35.36 -1.24 4.38
N GLN A 268 36.46 -1.40 3.66
CA GLN A 268 37.80 -1.16 4.21
C GLN A 268 38.31 0.28 3.96
N ASP A 269 37.72 0.95 2.98
CA ASP A 269 38.05 2.32 2.55
C ASP A 269 37.28 3.41 3.31
N LYS A 270 36.41 3.04 4.25
CA LYS A 270 35.56 3.95 5.02
C LYS A 270 35.98 4.01 6.49
N SER A 271 36.04 5.24 7.01
CA SER A 271 36.26 5.47 8.44
C SER A 271 35.02 5.00 9.28
N ALA A 272 35.25 4.75 10.56
CA ALA A 272 34.15 4.43 11.48
C ALA A 272 33.05 5.51 11.50
N GLY A 273 33.47 6.77 11.45
CA GLY A 273 32.52 7.91 11.41
C GLY A 273 31.62 7.89 10.19
N GLU A 274 32.19 7.65 8.97
CA GLU A 274 31.40 7.51 7.74
C GLU A 274 30.42 6.35 7.82
N LYS A 275 30.86 5.17 8.31
CA LYS A 275 29.98 4.00 8.48
C LYS A 275 28.84 4.29 9.43
N PHE A 276 29.08 5.02 10.51
CA PHE A 276 28.02 5.37 11.48
C PHE A 276 27.03 6.38 10.90
N VAL A 277 27.49 7.36 10.12
CA VAL A 277 26.61 8.32 9.43
C VAL A 277 25.75 7.60 8.38
N ASP A 278 26.35 6.70 7.59
CA ASP A 278 25.60 5.88 6.62
C ASP A 278 24.57 4.98 7.34
N ALA A 279 24.92 4.42 8.50
CA ALA A 279 24.01 3.60 9.27
C ALA A 279 22.85 4.39 9.88
N ASP A 280 23.09 5.63 10.31
CA ASP A 280 22.02 6.56 10.75
C ASP A 280 21.10 6.88 9.56
N LEU A 281 21.67 7.21 8.40
CA LEU A 281 20.91 7.54 7.20
C LEU A 281 20.04 6.36 6.72
N ILE A 282 20.59 5.14 6.70
CA ILE A 282 19.87 3.91 6.30
C ILE A 282 18.79 3.54 7.33
N GLY A 283 19.07 3.69 8.62
CA GLY A 283 18.10 3.59 9.73
C GLY A 283 17.51 2.22 9.99
N LEU A 284 18.32 1.15 9.89
CA LEU A 284 17.88 -0.21 10.25
C LEU A 284 17.58 -0.34 11.75
N PRO A 285 16.64 -1.25 12.14
CA PRO A 285 16.15 -1.35 13.52
C PRO A 285 17.22 -1.64 14.58
N LEU A 286 18.21 -2.44 14.24
CA LEU A 286 19.30 -2.81 15.15
C LEU A 286 20.64 -2.51 14.52
N ARG A 287 21.54 -1.87 15.28
CA ARG A 287 22.93 -1.65 14.91
C ARG A 287 23.84 -2.44 15.84
N ILE A 288 24.72 -3.24 15.26
CA ILE A 288 25.73 -4.00 15.97
C ILE A 288 27.10 -3.56 15.46
N VAL A 289 27.99 -3.24 16.37
CA VAL A 289 29.33 -2.75 16.06
C VAL A 289 30.36 -3.76 16.55
N VAL A 290 31.26 -4.19 15.68
CA VAL A 290 32.40 -5.05 16.03
C VAL A 290 33.67 -4.23 15.92
N SER A 291 34.35 -4.08 17.04
CA SER A 291 35.58 -3.29 17.19
C SER A 291 36.54 -3.91 18.20
N GLU A 292 37.73 -3.39 18.33
CA GLU A 292 38.66 -3.82 19.40
C GLU A 292 38.17 -3.49 20.82
N ARG A 293 37.20 -2.58 20.94
CA ARG A 293 36.62 -2.15 22.22
C ARG A 293 35.35 -2.88 22.61
N THR A 294 34.76 -3.62 21.70
CA THR A 294 33.56 -4.44 21.88
C THR A 294 33.89 -5.92 21.75
#